data_28fc50109b0690e65e841c1a17881ec9
#
_entry.id   28fc50109b0690e65e841c1a17881ec9
#
_cell.length_a   1.000
_cell.length_b   1.000
_cell.length_c   1.000
_cell.angle_alpha   90.00
_cell.angle_beta   90.00
_cell.angle_gamma   90.00
#
_symmetry.space_group_name_H-M   'P 1'
#
loop_
_entity.id
_entity.type
_entity.pdbx_description
1 polymer ?
#
loop_
_entity_poly.entity_id
_entity_poly.type
_entity_poly.pdbx_seq_one_letter_code
_entity_poly.pdbx_strand_id
1 'polypeptide(L)'
;MAVTLEFALPPEAAGRLARLPFVQAHRIGRARSAAAETIWSDTAEGLLCAQGLLLESPRRGKRVLRRLLPRPEAAWHPAQPPGIEAVFETDDAQPATDGAPLVALAAFTGRRQTFGLALAEGTVDAELLIGRLRSVAAESEAARLVLAGPLPAVMAAARAIAAHLPLAPPLVSLAEEARAMASGAGPRPYRLGPPDTSEASTVEDAFLRAVGHLLEVLHQQAARIRHGGEPEAVHQSRVALRRLRSVLRVFRRVVDHPDLRSLDARLREVVGSLGPARDWDVFLGGIGHHVATAFADDARIAALLRAAEARRDLAYDAAVAMVAAPGWRLLLIDALSVLLARPWRDAASGSPREALEMPARAFGRMALDRHWARLRRAGAAFETLTAEDLHELRLDGKRLRYAAEVFAPLFDGKRARRFLRRLARLQDGLGIANDVAVARGLAQALAARSAGRSWAVGVVEGWCEARVADHRGDALEAWHRLGGKDRFWTGD
;
A
#
# COMPACT_ATOMS: atom_id res chain seq x y z
N MET A 1 17.97 11.28 15.24
CA MET A 1 18.32 9.93 14.74
C MET A 1 18.93 10.10 13.35
N ALA A 2 20.13 9.56 13.12
CA ALA A 2 20.72 9.47 11.79
C ALA A 2 20.13 8.27 11.05
N VAL A 3 19.86 8.43 9.76
CA VAL A 3 19.28 7.39 8.89
C VAL A 3 20.01 7.34 7.56
N THR A 4 19.95 6.20 6.91
CA THR A 4 20.36 6.02 5.51
C THR A 4 19.17 5.46 4.76
N LEU A 5 18.65 6.19 3.77
CA LEU A 5 17.47 5.80 3.00
C LEU A 5 17.80 5.72 1.52
N GLU A 6 17.34 4.64 0.89
CA GLU A 6 17.41 4.44 -0.56
C GLU A 6 16.11 4.90 -1.22
N PHE A 7 16.23 5.61 -2.33
CA PHE A 7 15.12 6.04 -3.18
C PHE A 7 15.38 5.59 -4.62
N ALA A 8 14.32 5.17 -5.28
CA ALA A 8 14.35 4.84 -6.69
C ALA A 8 13.97 6.05 -7.54
N LEU A 9 14.61 6.17 -8.70
CA LEU A 9 14.24 7.12 -9.74
C LEU A 9 14.56 6.51 -11.12
N PRO A 10 13.82 6.89 -12.19
CA PRO A 10 14.14 6.43 -13.51
C PRO A 10 15.53 6.91 -13.97
N PRO A 11 16.32 6.08 -14.67
CA PRO A 11 17.67 6.43 -15.09
C PRO A 11 17.75 7.72 -15.92
N GLU A 12 16.75 7.97 -16.78
CA GLU A 12 16.64 9.19 -17.58
C GLU A 12 16.41 10.46 -16.72
N ALA A 13 15.78 10.30 -15.56
CA ALA A 13 15.60 11.41 -14.63
C ALA A 13 16.83 11.66 -13.75
N ALA A 14 17.62 10.63 -13.46
CA ALA A 14 18.79 10.69 -12.59
C ALA A 14 19.83 11.71 -13.07
N GLY A 15 20.07 11.81 -14.38
CA GLY A 15 20.98 12.78 -14.98
C GLY A 15 20.60 14.26 -14.75
N ARG A 16 19.36 14.54 -14.36
CA ARG A 16 18.88 15.89 -14.08
C ARG A 16 19.07 16.31 -12.61
N LEU A 17 19.38 15.36 -11.70
CA LEU A 17 19.47 15.62 -10.26
C LEU A 17 20.45 16.76 -9.94
N ALA A 18 21.65 16.72 -10.48
CA ALA A 18 22.69 17.73 -10.25
C ALA A 18 22.33 19.14 -10.76
N ARG A 19 21.34 19.24 -11.63
CA ARG A 19 20.86 20.51 -12.25
C ARG A 19 19.66 21.08 -11.52
N LEU A 20 19.08 20.38 -10.55
CA LEU A 20 17.96 20.90 -9.77
C LEU A 20 18.39 22.16 -9.02
N PRO A 21 17.60 23.25 -9.07
CA PRO A 21 17.92 24.48 -8.32
C PRO A 21 18.12 24.22 -6.84
N PHE A 22 17.33 23.34 -6.23
CA PHE A 22 17.48 22.91 -4.85
C PHE A 22 18.85 22.29 -4.59
N VAL A 23 19.30 21.35 -5.43
CA VAL A 23 20.61 20.67 -5.27
C VAL A 23 21.75 21.67 -5.48
N GLN A 24 21.64 22.55 -6.45
CA GLN A 24 22.65 23.59 -6.70
C GLN A 24 22.80 24.56 -5.54
N ALA A 25 21.68 24.99 -4.94
CA ALA A 25 21.66 25.95 -3.84
C ALA A 25 22.22 25.39 -2.52
N HIS A 26 22.05 24.07 -2.29
CA HIS A 26 22.40 23.45 -1.00
C HIS A 26 23.65 22.58 -1.06
N ARG A 27 24.23 22.36 -2.24
CA ARG A 27 25.39 21.47 -2.41
C ARG A 27 26.64 22.00 -1.74
N ILE A 28 27.26 21.14 -0.94
CA ILE A 28 28.56 21.39 -0.30
C ILE A 28 29.67 20.88 -1.22
N GLY A 29 30.54 21.77 -1.65
CA GLY A 29 31.72 21.42 -2.45
C GLY A 29 31.39 20.85 -3.84
N ARG A 30 32.35 20.14 -4.43
CA ARG A 30 32.22 19.53 -5.75
C ARG A 30 31.72 18.11 -5.65
N ALA A 31 30.82 17.72 -6.54
CA ALA A 31 30.42 16.34 -6.66
C ALA A 31 31.62 15.48 -7.13
N ARG A 32 31.82 14.35 -6.46
CA ARG A 32 32.83 13.37 -6.84
C ARG A 32 32.17 12.26 -7.65
N SER A 33 32.82 11.87 -8.75
CA SER A 33 32.33 10.79 -9.61
C SER A 33 33.37 9.68 -9.67
N ALA A 34 32.91 8.44 -9.54
CA ALA A 34 33.73 7.24 -9.63
C ALA A 34 32.97 6.12 -10.35
N ALA A 35 33.69 5.16 -10.91
CA ALA A 35 33.07 3.91 -11.34
C ALA A 35 32.46 3.20 -10.13
N ALA A 36 31.31 2.56 -10.35
CA ALA A 36 30.61 1.75 -9.36
C ALA A 36 30.45 0.33 -9.90
N GLU A 37 30.83 -0.62 -9.09
CA GLU A 37 30.60 -2.04 -9.33
C GLU A 37 30.17 -2.67 -8.01
N THR A 38 29.07 -3.45 -8.06
CA THR A 38 28.59 -4.20 -6.91
C THR A 38 28.17 -5.57 -7.41
N ILE A 39 28.65 -6.63 -6.75
CA ILE A 39 28.28 -8.00 -7.08
C ILE A 39 27.47 -8.55 -5.91
N TRP A 40 26.33 -9.20 -6.21
CA TRP A 40 25.55 -9.96 -5.25
C TRP A 40 25.79 -11.44 -5.48
N SER A 41 26.00 -12.15 -4.37
CA SER A 41 26.36 -13.57 -4.39
C SER A 41 25.52 -14.36 -3.40
N ASP A 42 25.28 -15.63 -3.72
CA ASP A 42 24.69 -16.65 -2.85
C ASP A 42 25.30 -17.99 -3.22
N THR A 43 24.92 -19.07 -2.55
CA THR A 43 25.19 -20.42 -3.05
C THR A 43 24.26 -20.75 -4.22
N ALA A 44 24.59 -21.78 -5.00
CA ALA A 44 23.76 -22.23 -6.13
C ALA A 44 22.33 -22.60 -5.65
N GLU A 45 22.19 -23.10 -4.44
CA GLU A 45 20.93 -23.49 -3.80
C GLU A 45 20.22 -22.33 -3.09
N GLY A 46 20.82 -21.13 -3.02
CA GLY A 46 20.23 -19.96 -2.39
C GLY A 46 20.19 -20.00 -0.86
N LEU A 47 21.21 -20.57 -0.22
CA LEU A 47 21.26 -20.76 1.25
C LEU A 47 21.19 -19.43 2.01
N LEU A 48 21.88 -18.37 1.56
CA LEU A 48 21.82 -17.06 2.22
C LEU A 48 20.42 -16.46 2.12
N CYS A 49 19.82 -16.57 0.95
CA CYS A 49 18.43 -16.10 0.73
C CYS A 49 17.45 -16.85 1.65
N ALA A 50 17.61 -18.16 1.82
CA ALA A 50 16.78 -18.97 2.72
C ALA A 50 16.98 -18.57 4.20
N GLN A 51 18.15 -18.11 4.58
CA GLN A 51 18.46 -17.56 5.92
C GLN A 51 18.00 -16.11 6.09
N GLY A 52 17.37 -15.50 5.09
CA GLY A 52 16.97 -14.09 5.13
C GLY A 52 18.14 -13.11 4.96
N LEU A 53 19.21 -13.52 4.29
CA LEU A 53 20.44 -12.76 4.08
C LEU A 53 20.72 -12.52 2.61
N LEU A 54 21.50 -11.47 2.33
CA LEU A 54 22.06 -11.13 1.02
C LEU A 54 23.52 -10.76 1.17
N LEU A 55 24.40 -11.37 0.38
CA LEU A 55 25.81 -10.99 0.32
C LEU A 55 26.05 -10.02 -0.82
N GLU A 56 26.53 -8.84 -0.47
CA GLU A 56 26.86 -7.76 -1.39
C GLU A 56 28.37 -7.48 -1.35
N SER A 57 28.98 -7.30 -2.51
CA SER A 57 30.42 -7.01 -2.65
C SER A 57 30.61 -5.74 -3.48
N PRO A 58 30.43 -4.53 -2.90
CA PRO A 58 30.71 -3.28 -3.59
C PRO A 58 32.23 -3.06 -3.74
N ARG A 59 32.62 -2.62 -4.95
CA ARG A 59 33.99 -2.23 -5.24
C ARG A 59 34.21 -0.75 -4.97
N ARG A 60 35.17 -0.43 -4.13
CA ARG A 60 35.60 0.94 -3.84
C ARG A 60 37.07 1.14 -4.24
N GLY A 61 37.31 1.62 -5.44
CA GLY A 61 38.66 1.72 -6.02
C GLY A 61 39.26 0.33 -6.24
N LYS A 62 40.39 0.04 -5.58
CA LYS A 62 41.04 -1.29 -5.63
C LYS A 62 40.51 -2.28 -4.61
N ARG A 63 39.72 -1.84 -3.62
CA ARG A 63 39.17 -2.69 -2.54
C ARG A 63 37.78 -3.20 -2.92
N VAL A 64 37.50 -4.44 -2.58
CA VAL A 64 36.17 -5.04 -2.61
C VAL A 64 35.75 -5.25 -1.15
N LEU A 65 34.72 -4.53 -0.72
CA LEU A 65 34.11 -4.73 0.59
C LEU A 65 33.11 -5.88 0.49
N ARG A 66 32.94 -6.63 1.56
CA ARG A 66 31.86 -7.61 1.67
C ARG A 66 30.88 -7.19 2.73
N ARG A 67 29.60 -7.16 2.38
CA ARG A 67 28.51 -6.78 3.29
C ARG A 67 27.48 -7.88 3.31
N LEU A 68 27.15 -8.37 4.49
CA LEU A 68 26.01 -9.25 4.68
C LEU A 68 24.83 -8.39 5.11
N LEU A 69 23.82 -8.35 4.26
CA LEU A 69 22.62 -7.53 4.47
C LEU A 69 21.48 -8.44 4.93
N PRO A 70 20.66 -8.00 5.90
CA PRO A 70 19.40 -8.65 6.16
C PRO A 70 18.49 -8.47 4.94
N ARG A 71 17.79 -9.54 4.55
CA ARG A 71 16.73 -9.46 3.56
C ARG A 71 15.49 -8.93 4.26
N PRO A 72 15.03 -7.70 3.97
CA PRO A 72 13.90 -7.13 4.68
C PRO A 72 12.62 -7.94 4.40
N GLU A 73 11.86 -8.23 5.43
CA GLU A 73 10.56 -8.91 5.29
C GLU A 73 9.53 -8.03 4.60
N ALA A 74 9.61 -6.71 4.78
CA ALA A 74 8.78 -5.72 4.11
C ALA A 74 9.58 -4.46 3.80
N ALA A 75 9.45 -3.92 2.58
CA ALA A 75 10.14 -2.70 2.15
C ALA A 75 9.77 -1.46 2.99
N TRP A 76 8.60 -1.50 3.63
CA TRP A 76 8.03 -0.41 4.42
C TRP A 76 7.84 -0.76 5.90
N HIS A 77 8.55 -1.76 6.41
CA HIS A 77 8.48 -2.07 7.83
C HIS A 77 9.16 -0.95 8.63
N PRO A 78 8.45 -0.25 9.54
CA PRO A 78 9.02 0.92 10.26
C PRO A 78 10.13 0.58 11.24
N ALA A 79 10.24 -0.69 11.66
CA ALA A 79 11.37 -1.19 12.43
C ALA A 79 12.57 -1.52 11.54
N GLN A 80 12.34 -1.66 10.23
CA GLN A 80 13.34 -1.84 9.20
C GLN A 80 13.01 -0.87 8.05
N PRO A 81 13.33 0.42 8.19
CA PRO A 81 13.13 1.36 7.10
C PRO A 81 13.86 0.83 5.87
N PRO A 82 13.40 1.20 4.65
CA PRO A 82 14.11 0.88 3.43
C PRO A 82 15.48 1.58 3.44
N GLY A 83 16.40 1.01 4.17
CA GLY A 83 17.76 1.47 4.43
C GLY A 83 18.70 0.30 4.34
N ILE A 84 19.97 0.62 4.11
CA ILE A 84 21.04 -0.37 4.02
C ILE A 84 21.67 -0.47 5.40
N GLU A 85 21.18 -1.37 6.25
CA GLU A 85 21.91 -1.77 7.46
C GLU A 85 22.66 -3.08 7.18
N ALA A 86 23.99 -2.98 7.13
CA ALA A 86 24.81 -4.17 7.01
C ALA A 86 24.82 -4.91 8.35
N VAL A 87 24.61 -6.24 8.32
CA VAL A 87 24.79 -7.10 9.50
C VAL A 87 26.24 -7.08 9.92
N PHE A 88 27.15 -7.12 8.93
CA PHE A 88 28.55 -6.84 9.12
C PHE A 88 29.20 -6.34 7.82
N GLU A 89 30.23 -5.56 7.96
CA GLU A 89 31.05 -5.05 6.85
C GLU A 89 32.52 -5.33 7.17
N THR A 90 33.13 -6.27 6.45
CA THR A 90 34.57 -6.55 6.54
C THR A 90 35.13 -6.95 5.19
N ASP A 91 36.45 -6.78 4.98
CA ASP A 91 37.12 -7.22 3.76
C ASP A 91 37.17 -8.77 3.66
N ASP A 92 37.04 -9.49 4.79
CA ASP A 92 37.16 -10.94 4.91
C ASP A 92 35.86 -11.65 5.33
N ALA A 93 34.71 -10.96 5.22
CA ALA A 93 33.43 -11.53 5.62
C ALA A 93 33.12 -12.81 4.81
N GLN A 94 33.17 -13.95 5.49
CA GLN A 94 32.70 -15.22 4.95
C GLN A 94 31.38 -15.57 5.61
N PRO A 95 30.25 -15.55 4.88
CA PRO A 95 28.99 -16.03 5.42
C PRO A 95 29.06 -17.53 5.68
N ALA A 96 28.29 -18.01 6.67
CA ALA A 96 28.14 -19.43 6.93
C ALA A 96 27.36 -20.09 5.79
N THR A 97 28.08 -20.80 4.91
CA THR A 97 27.49 -21.52 3.75
C THR A 97 27.70 -23.02 3.85
N ASP A 98 28.09 -23.53 5.03
CA ASP A 98 28.38 -24.97 5.26
C ASP A 98 29.36 -25.56 4.23
N GLY A 99 30.31 -24.75 3.76
CA GLY A 99 31.28 -25.10 2.73
C GLY A 99 30.78 -25.04 1.28
N ALA A 100 29.53 -24.66 1.05
CA ALA A 100 29.02 -24.47 -0.32
C ALA A 100 29.67 -23.25 -1.00
N PRO A 101 30.09 -23.38 -2.27
CA PRO A 101 30.75 -22.29 -2.97
C PRO A 101 29.77 -21.15 -3.27
N LEU A 102 30.25 -19.92 -3.14
CA LEU A 102 29.52 -18.73 -3.54
C LEU A 102 29.58 -18.53 -5.04
N VAL A 103 28.45 -18.27 -5.65
CA VAL A 103 28.30 -17.90 -7.07
C VAL A 103 27.78 -16.47 -7.19
N ALA A 104 28.27 -15.73 -8.18
CA ALA A 104 27.74 -14.41 -8.49
C ALA A 104 26.34 -14.56 -9.11
N LEU A 105 25.34 -13.94 -8.50
CA LEU A 105 23.97 -13.92 -9.00
C LEU A 105 23.76 -12.82 -10.03
N ALA A 106 24.15 -11.61 -9.66
CA ALA A 106 24.02 -10.43 -10.51
C ALA A 106 25.08 -9.38 -10.15
N ALA A 107 25.29 -8.43 -11.04
CA ALA A 107 26.20 -7.31 -10.83
C ALA A 107 25.55 -6.01 -11.27
N PHE A 108 25.77 -4.95 -10.50
CA PHE A 108 25.55 -3.58 -10.93
C PHE A 108 26.87 -3.01 -11.42
N THR A 109 26.85 -2.39 -12.59
CA THR A 109 27.98 -1.67 -13.15
C THR A 109 27.53 -0.29 -13.64
N GLY A 110 28.27 0.74 -13.26
CA GLY A 110 27.87 2.08 -13.62
C GLY A 110 28.74 3.16 -13.00
N ARG A 111 28.12 4.27 -12.65
CA ARG A 111 28.76 5.44 -12.07
C ARG A 111 28.10 5.77 -10.72
N ARG A 112 28.94 6.09 -9.76
CA ARG A 112 28.57 6.63 -8.46
C ARG A 112 28.94 8.10 -8.40
N GLN A 113 28.00 8.95 -8.02
CA GLN A 113 28.24 10.37 -7.75
C GLN A 113 27.92 10.64 -6.27
N THR A 114 28.86 11.24 -5.55
CA THR A 114 28.69 11.61 -4.14
C THR A 114 28.81 13.11 -3.97
N PHE A 115 27.95 13.69 -3.15
CA PHE A 115 27.96 15.10 -2.79
C PHE A 115 27.24 15.31 -1.46
N GLY A 116 27.59 16.37 -0.72
CA GLY A 116 26.89 16.80 0.47
C GLY A 116 25.82 17.85 0.15
N LEU A 117 24.78 17.92 0.98
CA LEU A 117 23.77 18.98 0.99
C LEU A 117 23.70 19.61 2.39
N ALA A 118 23.82 20.95 2.48
CA ALA A 118 23.61 21.69 3.72
C ALA A 118 22.17 22.20 3.77
N LEU A 119 21.38 21.68 4.72
CA LEU A 119 20.00 22.09 4.96
C LEU A 119 19.86 22.68 6.36
N ALA A 120 18.76 23.36 6.63
CA ALA A 120 18.49 23.90 7.96
C ALA A 120 18.42 22.80 9.04
N GLU A 121 17.94 21.63 8.66
CA GLU A 121 17.77 20.46 9.53
C GLU A 121 19.06 19.63 9.70
N GLY A 122 20.13 19.98 8.99
CA GLY A 122 21.44 19.32 9.07
C GLY A 122 22.03 18.96 7.71
N THR A 123 23.20 18.33 7.74
CA THR A 123 23.91 17.89 6.54
C THR A 123 23.43 16.52 6.09
N VAL A 124 23.24 16.35 4.77
CA VAL A 124 22.88 15.09 4.12
C VAL A 124 23.98 14.69 3.17
N ASP A 125 24.48 13.49 3.31
CA ASP A 125 25.34 12.85 2.32
C ASP A 125 24.46 12.16 1.26
N ALA A 126 24.66 12.53 -0.01
CA ALA A 126 23.93 12.00 -1.13
C ALA A 126 24.85 11.14 -2.00
N GLU A 127 24.40 9.92 -2.30
CA GLU A 127 25.05 9.00 -3.24
C GLU A 127 24.06 8.64 -4.35
N LEU A 128 24.36 9.03 -5.58
CA LEU A 128 23.58 8.69 -6.75
C LEU A 128 24.28 7.59 -7.53
N LEU A 129 23.61 6.45 -7.68
CA LEU A 129 24.02 5.33 -8.52
C LEU A 129 23.24 5.38 -9.83
N ILE A 130 23.94 5.33 -10.96
CA ILE A 130 23.34 5.24 -12.31
C ILE A 130 24.13 4.20 -13.10
N GLY A 131 23.45 3.20 -13.64
CA GLY A 131 24.12 2.15 -14.39
C GLY A 131 23.18 1.05 -14.83
N ARG A 132 23.72 -0.14 -14.94
CA ARG A 132 23.03 -1.35 -15.39
C ARG A 132 23.16 -2.45 -14.38
N LEU A 133 22.05 -3.11 -14.13
CA LEU A 133 21.96 -4.32 -13.37
C LEU A 133 21.98 -5.49 -14.37
N ARG A 134 22.87 -6.45 -14.16
CA ARG A 134 23.06 -7.61 -15.05
C ARG A 134 23.05 -8.91 -14.27
N SER A 135 22.37 -9.89 -14.79
CA SER A 135 22.46 -11.30 -14.41
C SER A 135 22.80 -12.14 -15.62
N VAL A 136 22.92 -13.45 -15.45
CA VAL A 136 23.08 -14.38 -16.58
C VAL A 136 21.84 -14.34 -17.51
N ALA A 137 20.66 -14.08 -16.95
CA ALA A 137 19.39 -14.17 -17.67
C ALA A 137 18.89 -12.84 -18.25
N ALA A 138 19.29 -11.70 -17.68
CA ALA A 138 18.68 -10.40 -18.02
C ALA A 138 19.61 -9.22 -17.72
N GLU A 139 19.28 -8.08 -18.34
CA GLU A 139 19.91 -6.79 -18.07
C GLU A 139 18.82 -5.71 -17.97
N SER A 140 18.98 -4.76 -17.04
CA SER A 140 18.11 -3.59 -16.91
C SER A 140 18.91 -2.35 -16.52
N GLU A 141 18.43 -1.17 -16.92
CA GLU A 141 18.95 0.09 -16.40
C GLU A 141 18.43 0.31 -14.99
N ALA A 142 19.27 0.85 -14.11
CA ALA A 142 18.92 1.14 -12.73
C ALA A 142 19.52 2.46 -12.26
N ALA A 143 18.74 3.22 -11.49
CA ALA A 143 19.24 4.36 -10.75
C ALA A 143 18.68 4.37 -9.33
N ARG A 144 19.55 4.70 -8.37
CA ARG A 144 19.21 4.82 -6.94
C ARG A 144 19.85 6.05 -6.36
N LEU A 145 19.11 6.75 -5.52
CA LEU A 145 19.62 7.84 -4.70
C LEU A 145 19.61 7.40 -3.24
N VAL A 146 20.77 7.31 -2.63
CA VAL A 146 20.93 7.06 -1.20
C VAL A 146 21.18 8.38 -0.51
N LEU A 147 20.40 8.68 0.52
CA LEU A 147 20.53 9.88 1.36
C LEU A 147 20.82 9.43 2.79
N ALA A 148 21.91 9.95 3.36
CA ALA A 148 22.35 9.65 4.72
C ALA A 148 22.51 10.92 5.55
N GLY A 149 22.02 10.92 6.80
CA GLY A 149 22.08 12.07 7.68
C GLY A 149 20.98 12.09 8.74
N PRO A 150 20.76 13.24 9.41
CA PRO A 150 19.63 13.40 10.31
C PRO A 150 18.30 13.18 9.59
N LEU A 151 17.38 12.42 10.20
CA LEU A 151 16.09 12.08 9.57
C LEU A 151 15.34 13.31 9.01
N PRO A 152 15.19 14.43 9.75
CA PRO A 152 14.51 15.62 9.20
C PRO A 152 15.17 16.15 7.93
N ALA A 153 16.50 16.22 7.90
CA ALA A 153 17.25 16.70 6.75
C ALA A 153 17.13 15.76 5.53
N VAL A 154 17.24 14.43 5.75
CA VAL A 154 17.07 13.43 4.70
C VAL A 154 15.67 13.51 4.09
N MET A 155 14.63 13.65 4.91
CA MET A 155 13.25 13.74 4.42
C MET A 155 12.97 15.08 3.72
N ALA A 156 13.55 16.19 4.20
CA ALA A 156 13.48 17.48 3.52
C ALA A 156 14.13 17.43 2.14
N ALA A 157 15.33 16.83 2.02
CA ALA A 157 16.02 16.62 0.75
C ALA A 157 15.19 15.74 -0.20
N ALA A 158 14.71 14.58 0.28
CA ALA A 158 13.91 13.66 -0.52
C ALA A 158 12.64 14.34 -1.05
N ARG A 159 11.94 15.10 -0.20
CA ARG A 159 10.72 15.84 -0.56
C ARG A 159 11.01 16.91 -1.62
N ALA A 160 12.06 17.72 -1.43
CA ALA A 160 12.45 18.77 -2.38
C ALA A 160 12.82 18.19 -3.74
N ILE A 161 13.56 17.08 -3.77
CA ILE A 161 13.93 16.39 -5.02
C ILE A 161 12.67 15.78 -5.66
N ALA A 162 11.81 15.11 -4.90
CA ALA A 162 10.60 14.47 -5.40
C ALA A 162 9.55 15.45 -5.94
N ALA A 163 9.59 16.71 -5.53
CA ALA A 163 8.73 17.74 -6.12
C ALA A 163 9.02 17.94 -7.63
N HIS A 164 10.27 17.72 -8.05
CA HIS A 164 10.73 18.01 -9.42
C HIS A 164 11.14 16.77 -10.22
N LEU A 165 11.58 15.70 -9.58
CA LEU A 165 11.94 14.43 -10.21
C LEU A 165 11.04 13.29 -9.71
N PRO A 166 10.86 12.22 -10.49
CA PRO A 166 10.07 11.06 -10.10
C PRO A 166 10.82 10.17 -9.08
N LEU A 167 11.24 10.78 -7.97
CA LEU A 167 11.86 10.12 -6.83
C LEU A 167 10.78 9.53 -5.93
N ALA A 168 10.90 8.26 -5.60
CA ALA A 168 9.99 7.58 -4.67
C ALA A 168 10.75 6.55 -3.83
N PRO A 169 10.21 6.12 -2.68
CA PRO A 169 10.72 4.94 -2.00
C PRO A 169 10.78 3.76 -2.98
N PRO A 170 11.80 2.90 -2.95
CA PRO A 170 11.88 1.79 -3.88
C PRO A 170 10.79 0.75 -3.58
N LEU A 171 10.31 0.06 -4.60
CA LEU A 171 9.42 -1.11 -4.42
C LEU A 171 10.17 -2.26 -3.75
N VAL A 172 11.44 -2.42 -4.12
CA VAL A 172 12.40 -3.35 -3.53
C VAL A 172 13.79 -2.72 -3.59
N SER A 173 14.70 -3.12 -2.68
CA SER A 173 16.09 -2.67 -2.73
C SER A 173 16.77 -3.11 -4.02
N LEU A 174 17.85 -2.43 -4.40
CA LEU A 174 18.65 -2.80 -5.59
C LEU A 174 19.19 -4.24 -5.46
N ALA A 175 19.55 -4.67 -4.27
CA ALA A 175 20.00 -6.02 -3.99
C ALA A 175 18.90 -7.09 -4.22
N GLU A 176 17.66 -6.81 -3.80
CA GLU A 176 16.53 -7.72 -4.04
C GLU A 176 16.13 -7.74 -5.52
N GLU A 177 16.25 -6.62 -6.22
CA GLU A 177 16.03 -6.55 -7.66
C GLU A 177 17.07 -7.40 -8.42
N ALA A 178 18.33 -7.31 -8.00
CA ALA A 178 19.42 -8.14 -8.52
C ALA A 178 19.15 -9.64 -8.34
N ARG A 179 18.74 -10.04 -7.15
CA ARG A 179 18.37 -11.42 -6.84
C ARG A 179 17.19 -11.91 -7.68
N ALA A 180 16.14 -11.11 -7.77
CA ALA A 180 14.95 -11.44 -8.55
C ALA A 180 15.28 -11.65 -10.03
N MET A 181 16.12 -10.77 -10.58
CA MET A 181 16.61 -10.88 -11.97
C MET A 181 17.40 -12.16 -12.20
N ALA A 182 18.26 -12.54 -11.25
CA ALA A 182 19.09 -13.74 -11.36
C ALA A 182 18.26 -15.03 -11.26
N SER A 183 17.26 -15.07 -10.41
CA SER A 183 16.42 -16.26 -10.20
C SER A 183 15.33 -16.43 -11.26
N GLY A 184 15.11 -15.44 -12.13
CA GLY A 184 13.96 -15.41 -13.06
C GLY A 184 12.60 -15.34 -12.35
N ALA A 185 12.60 -15.33 -11.00
CA ALA A 185 11.42 -15.09 -10.19
C ALA A 185 11.22 -13.59 -10.01
N GLY A 186 9.99 -13.13 -9.94
CA GLY A 186 9.72 -11.74 -9.60
C GLY A 186 10.40 -11.32 -8.28
N PRO A 187 10.51 -10.02 -8.01
CA PRO A 187 10.88 -9.55 -6.70
C PRO A 187 10.01 -10.22 -5.66
N ARG A 188 10.52 -10.30 -4.41
CA ARG A 188 9.77 -10.91 -3.30
C ARG A 188 8.26 -10.63 -3.41
N PRO A 189 7.41 -11.68 -3.41
CA PRO A 189 5.97 -11.47 -3.46
C PRO A 189 5.53 -10.69 -2.22
N TYR A 190 4.95 -9.53 -2.42
CA TYR A 190 4.30 -8.79 -1.36
C TYR A 190 2.95 -9.42 -1.06
N ARG A 191 2.59 -9.44 0.21
CA ARG A 191 1.34 -10.05 0.65
C ARG A 191 0.18 -9.08 0.40
N LEU A 192 -0.82 -9.52 -0.36
CA LEU A 192 -2.11 -8.83 -0.44
C LEU A 192 -2.98 -9.19 0.78
N GLY A 193 -3.92 -8.33 1.09
CA GLY A 193 -4.90 -8.61 2.12
C GLY A 193 -4.70 -7.80 3.40
N PRO A 194 -5.21 -8.29 4.54
CA PRO A 194 -5.07 -7.59 5.83
C PRO A 194 -3.63 -7.68 6.35
N PRO A 195 -3.22 -6.70 7.19
CA PRO A 195 -1.90 -6.70 7.80
C PRO A 195 -1.71 -7.90 8.72
N ASP A 196 -0.47 -8.37 8.84
CA ASP A 196 -0.08 -9.34 9.86
C ASP A 196 0.46 -8.61 11.09
N THR A 197 -0.24 -8.76 12.19
CA THR A 197 0.12 -8.19 13.49
C THR A 197 0.42 -9.26 14.53
N SER A 198 0.59 -10.53 14.12
CA SER A 198 0.79 -11.68 15.03
C SER A 198 1.94 -11.47 16.00
N GLU A 199 3.02 -10.84 15.54
CA GLU A 199 4.21 -10.55 16.33
C GLU A 199 4.17 -9.18 17.03
N ALA A 200 3.07 -8.42 16.90
CA ALA A 200 2.98 -7.11 17.52
C ALA A 200 2.85 -7.24 19.03
N SER A 201 3.83 -6.71 19.76
CA SER A 201 3.83 -6.71 21.23
C SER A 201 3.03 -5.54 21.80
N THR A 202 3.16 -4.35 21.22
CA THR A 202 2.54 -3.12 21.71
C THR A 202 1.54 -2.53 20.68
N VAL A 203 0.73 -1.59 21.16
CA VAL A 203 -0.20 -0.83 20.33
C VAL A 203 0.55 -0.11 19.20
N GLU A 204 1.68 0.54 19.52
CA GLU A 204 2.46 1.24 18.51
C GLU A 204 3.04 0.27 17.47
N ASP A 205 3.56 -0.88 17.91
CA ASP A 205 4.09 -1.89 16.98
C ASP A 205 2.98 -2.41 16.04
N ALA A 206 1.80 -2.72 16.58
CA ALA A 206 0.65 -3.11 15.76
C ALA A 206 0.24 -2.03 14.75
N PHE A 207 0.27 -0.75 15.16
CA PHE A 207 -0.02 0.38 14.28
C PHE A 207 1.00 0.47 13.15
N LEU A 208 2.29 0.45 13.46
CA LEU A 208 3.37 0.59 12.50
C LEU A 208 3.37 -0.57 11.48
N ARG A 209 3.19 -1.82 11.96
CA ARG A 209 3.07 -3.00 11.08
C ARG A 209 1.86 -2.89 10.15
N ALA A 210 0.71 -2.48 10.68
CA ALA A 210 -0.50 -2.36 9.89
C ALA A 210 -0.42 -1.24 8.84
N VAL A 211 0.09 -0.07 9.20
CA VAL A 211 0.23 1.07 8.27
C VAL A 211 1.31 0.79 7.22
N GLY A 212 2.48 0.26 7.65
CA GLY A 212 3.59 -0.07 6.75
C GLY A 212 3.18 -1.08 5.68
N HIS A 213 2.52 -2.19 6.07
CA HIS A 213 2.00 -3.19 5.15
C HIS A 213 1.03 -2.59 4.12
N LEU A 214 0.07 -1.79 4.57
CA LEU A 214 -0.94 -1.23 3.68
C LEU A 214 -0.38 -0.15 2.73
N LEU A 215 0.63 0.60 3.16
CA LEU A 215 1.37 1.51 2.29
C LEU A 215 2.20 0.75 1.26
N GLU A 216 2.83 -0.36 1.63
CA GLU A 216 3.54 -1.23 0.69
C GLU A 216 2.60 -1.76 -0.38
N VAL A 217 1.47 -2.35 0.00
CA VAL A 217 0.45 -2.81 -0.95
C VAL A 217 0.02 -1.68 -1.87
N LEU A 218 -0.27 -0.51 -1.32
CA LEU A 218 -0.70 0.64 -2.09
C LEU A 218 0.35 1.10 -3.09
N HIS A 219 1.62 1.14 -2.70
CA HIS A 219 2.73 1.52 -3.57
C HIS A 219 2.95 0.51 -4.71
N GLN A 220 2.90 -0.79 -4.41
CA GLN A 220 3.00 -1.87 -5.40
C GLN A 220 1.86 -1.82 -6.42
N GLN A 221 0.62 -1.63 -5.96
CA GLN A 221 -0.52 -1.53 -6.86
C GLN A 221 -0.48 -0.26 -7.72
N ALA A 222 -0.01 0.87 -7.17
CA ALA A 222 0.15 2.10 -7.94
C ALA A 222 1.16 1.94 -9.09
N ALA A 223 2.22 1.17 -8.90
CA ALA A 223 3.15 0.84 -9.98
C ALA A 223 2.45 0.06 -11.11
N ARG A 224 1.59 -0.93 -10.77
CA ARG A 224 0.80 -1.70 -11.75
C ARG A 224 -0.24 -0.82 -12.48
N ILE A 225 -0.90 0.10 -11.77
CA ILE A 225 -1.81 1.07 -12.39
C ILE A 225 -1.05 1.90 -13.43
N ARG A 226 0.15 2.36 -13.12
CA ARG A 226 0.98 3.18 -14.03
C ARG A 226 1.37 2.44 -15.31
N HIS A 227 1.64 1.13 -15.23
CA HIS A 227 2.16 0.35 -16.35
C HIS A 227 1.07 -0.25 -17.25
N GLY A 228 -0.18 -0.32 -16.84
CA GLY A 228 -1.20 -0.98 -17.66
C GLY A 228 -2.64 -0.74 -17.26
N GLY A 229 -2.90 0.04 -16.20
CA GLY A 229 -4.28 0.33 -15.79
C GLY A 229 -5.08 -0.92 -15.42
N GLU A 230 -4.45 -1.94 -14.83
CA GLU A 230 -5.08 -3.22 -14.52
C GLU A 230 -6.26 -3.05 -13.54
N PRO A 231 -7.47 -3.57 -13.85
CA PRO A 231 -8.64 -3.46 -12.97
C PRO A 231 -8.40 -4.00 -11.56
N GLU A 232 -7.66 -5.11 -11.44
CA GLU A 232 -7.31 -5.70 -10.15
C GLU A 232 -6.39 -4.78 -9.35
N ALA A 233 -5.46 -4.05 -9.97
CA ALA A 233 -4.59 -3.10 -9.29
C ALA A 233 -5.39 -1.92 -8.71
N VAL A 234 -6.36 -1.39 -9.44
CA VAL A 234 -7.30 -0.37 -8.94
C VAL A 234 -8.13 -0.92 -7.79
N HIS A 235 -8.67 -2.15 -7.93
CA HIS A 235 -9.45 -2.81 -6.88
C HIS A 235 -8.63 -2.96 -5.59
N GLN A 236 -7.43 -3.54 -5.66
CA GLN A 236 -6.57 -3.76 -4.50
C GLN A 236 -6.09 -2.46 -3.86
N SER A 237 -5.80 -1.42 -4.67
CA SER A 237 -5.50 -0.07 -4.14
C SER A 237 -6.66 0.48 -3.30
N ARG A 238 -7.90 0.38 -3.79
CA ARG A 238 -9.09 0.83 -3.04
C ARG A 238 -9.33 0.03 -1.76
N VAL A 239 -9.05 -1.30 -1.80
CA VAL A 239 -9.12 -2.14 -0.59
C VAL A 239 -8.07 -1.71 0.42
N ALA A 240 -6.81 -1.54 0.00
CA ALA A 240 -5.72 -1.09 0.87
C ALA A 240 -5.99 0.30 1.46
N LEU A 241 -6.45 1.27 0.66
CA LEU A 241 -6.83 2.62 1.12
C LEU A 241 -7.93 2.59 2.18
N ARG A 242 -8.98 1.79 1.97
CA ARG A 242 -10.08 1.68 2.94
C ARG A 242 -9.58 1.07 4.26
N ARG A 243 -8.73 0.02 4.19
CA ARG A 243 -8.10 -0.58 5.37
C ARG A 243 -7.19 0.43 6.08
N LEU A 244 -6.31 1.11 5.35
CA LEU A 244 -5.36 2.08 5.90
C LEU A 244 -6.09 3.21 6.65
N ARG A 245 -7.11 3.81 6.05
CA ARG A 245 -7.94 4.82 6.70
C ARG A 245 -8.72 4.30 7.90
N SER A 246 -9.08 3.02 7.89
CA SER A 246 -9.71 2.38 9.05
C SER A 246 -8.70 2.14 10.18
N VAL A 247 -7.47 1.73 9.87
CA VAL A 247 -6.37 1.62 10.83
C VAL A 247 -6.12 2.98 11.50
N LEU A 248 -5.90 4.04 10.71
CA LEU A 248 -5.70 5.39 11.23
C LEU A 248 -6.83 5.82 12.19
N ARG A 249 -8.08 5.47 11.88
CA ARG A 249 -9.23 5.78 12.73
C ARG A 249 -9.31 4.93 14.01
N VAL A 250 -9.00 3.64 13.92
CA VAL A 250 -9.03 2.72 15.08
C VAL A 250 -8.00 3.14 16.11
N PHE A 251 -6.80 3.48 15.65
CA PHE A 251 -5.69 3.86 16.53
C PHE A 251 -5.70 5.34 16.95
N ARG A 252 -6.52 6.20 16.36
CA ARG A 252 -6.53 7.66 16.58
C ARG A 252 -6.63 8.09 18.04
N ARG A 253 -7.19 7.27 18.92
CA ARG A 253 -7.27 7.57 20.35
C ARG A 253 -5.95 7.45 21.10
N VAL A 254 -4.99 6.75 20.52
CA VAL A 254 -3.69 6.44 21.10
C VAL A 254 -2.57 7.01 20.23
N VAL A 255 -2.74 6.95 18.90
CA VAL A 255 -1.78 7.47 17.92
C VAL A 255 -2.47 8.60 17.16
N ASP A 256 -2.31 9.84 17.63
CA ASP A 256 -2.87 11.02 16.96
C ASP A 256 -1.80 12.11 16.81
N HIS A 257 -1.70 12.66 15.61
CA HIS A 257 -0.82 13.77 15.28
C HIS A 257 -1.38 14.54 14.06
N PRO A 258 -1.15 15.88 13.93
CA PRO A 258 -1.57 16.65 12.77
C PRO A 258 -1.14 16.05 11.42
N ASP A 259 0.09 15.52 11.34
CA ASP A 259 0.62 14.90 10.13
C ASP A 259 -0.14 13.64 9.73
N LEU A 260 -0.59 12.81 10.69
CA LEU A 260 -1.43 11.65 10.43
C LEU A 260 -2.82 12.05 9.94
N ARG A 261 -3.36 13.16 10.46
CA ARG A 261 -4.64 13.71 9.98
C ARG A 261 -4.52 14.25 8.56
N SER A 262 -3.42 14.95 8.25
CA SER A 262 -3.07 15.41 6.90
C SER A 262 -2.92 14.23 5.94
N LEU A 263 -2.23 13.17 6.37
CA LEU A 263 -2.09 11.93 5.60
C LEU A 263 -3.47 11.30 5.31
N ASP A 264 -4.37 11.15 6.31
CA ASP A 264 -5.74 10.61 6.08
C ASP A 264 -6.55 11.49 5.12
N ALA A 265 -6.41 12.82 5.17
CA ALA A 265 -7.08 13.72 4.23
C ALA A 265 -6.61 13.48 2.78
N ARG A 266 -5.31 13.40 2.54
CA ARG A 266 -4.74 13.12 1.22
C ARG A 266 -5.08 11.71 0.72
N LEU A 267 -5.09 10.70 1.60
CA LEU A 267 -5.56 9.35 1.26
C LEU A 267 -7.04 9.35 0.86
N ARG A 268 -7.87 10.25 1.42
CA ARG A 268 -9.27 10.41 1.00
C ARG A 268 -9.38 10.92 -0.43
N GLU A 269 -8.54 11.88 -0.82
CA GLU A 269 -8.47 12.40 -2.19
C GLU A 269 -8.09 11.29 -3.18
N VAL A 270 -7.10 10.45 -2.83
CA VAL A 270 -6.73 9.28 -3.64
C VAL A 270 -7.90 8.30 -3.80
N VAL A 271 -8.67 8.04 -2.72
CA VAL A 271 -9.90 7.21 -2.80
C VAL A 271 -10.89 7.82 -3.81
N GLY A 272 -11.07 9.15 -3.78
CA GLY A 272 -11.93 9.86 -4.72
C GLY A 272 -11.49 9.71 -6.18
N SER A 273 -10.18 9.79 -6.42
CA SER A 273 -9.60 9.66 -7.78
C SER A 273 -9.69 8.24 -8.35
N LEU A 274 -9.55 7.20 -7.51
CA LEU A 274 -9.69 5.79 -7.92
C LEU A 274 -11.14 5.28 -7.92
N GLY A 275 -12.07 6.08 -7.35
CA GLY A 275 -13.47 5.73 -7.23
C GLY A 275 -14.13 5.40 -8.55
N PRO A 276 -14.17 6.36 -9.48
CA PRO A 276 -14.88 6.22 -10.75
C PRO A 276 -14.44 5.01 -11.58
N ALA A 277 -13.13 4.71 -11.66
CA ALA A 277 -12.63 3.57 -12.40
C ALA A 277 -13.22 2.25 -11.86
N ARG A 278 -13.21 2.06 -10.54
CA ARG A 278 -13.78 0.85 -9.93
C ARG A 278 -15.31 0.82 -10.02
N ASP A 279 -15.98 1.95 -9.91
CA ASP A 279 -17.43 1.99 -9.96
C ASP A 279 -17.92 1.60 -11.36
N TRP A 280 -17.23 2.01 -12.44
CA TRP A 280 -17.49 1.53 -13.80
C TRP A 280 -17.15 0.06 -14.00
N ASP A 281 -16.07 -0.48 -13.42
CA ASP A 281 -15.76 -1.91 -13.46
C ASP A 281 -16.88 -2.73 -12.84
N VAL A 282 -17.39 -2.32 -11.68
CA VAL A 282 -18.49 -2.99 -10.97
C VAL A 282 -19.78 -2.88 -11.77
N PHE A 283 -20.06 -1.75 -12.38
CA PHE A 283 -21.23 -1.56 -13.25
C PHE A 283 -21.18 -2.50 -14.45
N LEU A 284 -20.10 -2.47 -15.22
CA LEU A 284 -19.94 -3.27 -16.45
C LEU A 284 -19.89 -4.76 -16.17
N GLY A 285 -19.13 -5.20 -15.15
CA GLY A 285 -19.01 -6.60 -14.78
C GLY A 285 -20.20 -7.16 -13.98
N GLY A 286 -21.05 -6.28 -13.44
CA GLY A 286 -22.22 -6.63 -12.65
C GLY A 286 -23.54 -6.46 -13.44
N ILE A 287 -24.28 -5.41 -13.10
CA ILE A 287 -25.60 -5.12 -13.68
C ILE A 287 -25.52 -4.96 -15.20
N GLY A 288 -24.50 -4.27 -15.70
CA GLY A 288 -24.28 -4.09 -17.14
C GLY A 288 -24.16 -5.43 -17.88
N HIS A 289 -23.38 -6.37 -17.31
CA HIS A 289 -23.23 -7.71 -17.87
C HIS A 289 -24.56 -8.50 -17.87
N HIS A 290 -25.32 -8.46 -16.78
CA HIS A 290 -26.61 -9.14 -16.70
C HIS A 290 -27.63 -8.60 -17.72
N VAL A 291 -27.70 -7.27 -17.84
CA VAL A 291 -28.60 -6.61 -18.81
C VAL A 291 -28.14 -6.92 -20.25
N ALA A 292 -26.83 -6.91 -20.54
CA ALA A 292 -26.30 -7.30 -21.84
C ALA A 292 -26.70 -8.74 -22.23
N THR A 293 -26.63 -9.68 -21.27
CA THR A 293 -27.00 -11.07 -21.50
C THR A 293 -28.50 -11.22 -21.76
N ALA A 294 -29.35 -10.51 -21.01
CA ALA A 294 -30.79 -10.54 -21.14
C ALA A 294 -31.30 -9.87 -22.43
N PHE A 295 -30.58 -8.92 -22.97
CA PHE A 295 -30.93 -8.13 -24.16
C PHE A 295 -29.80 -8.16 -25.19
N ALA A 296 -29.27 -9.33 -25.52
CA ALA A 296 -28.04 -9.53 -26.31
C ALA A 296 -28.06 -8.82 -27.67
N ASP A 297 -29.23 -8.75 -28.35
CA ASP A 297 -29.36 -8.17 -29.68
C ASP A 297 -29.91 -6.73 -29.67
N ASP A 298 -30.08 -6.13 -28.50
CA ASP A 298 -30.63 -4.77 -28.41
C ASP A 298 -29.56 -3.68 -28.60
N ALA A 299 -29.64 -3.00 -29.74
CA ALA A 299 -28.69 -1.97 -30.11
C ALA A 299 -28.67 -0.79 -29.10
N ARG A 300 -29.75 -0.54 -28.33
CA ARG A 300 -29.86 0.54 -27.33
C ARG A 300 -29.05 0.17 -26.10
N ILE A 301 -29.13 -1.09 -25.65
CA ILE A 301 -28.32 -1.63 -24.56
C ILE A 301 -26.84 -1.62 -24.96
N ALA A 302 -26.50 -2.10 -26.14
CA ALA A 302 -25.14 -2.05 -26.65
C ALA A 302 -24.58 -0.62 -26.72
N ALA A 303 -25.40 0.36 -27.10
CA ALA A 303 -24.99 1.77 -27.12
C ALA A 303 -24.77 2.35 -25.70
N LEU A 304 -25.58 1.95 -24.71
CA LEU A 304 -25.39 2.31 -23.30
C LEU A 304 -24.07 1.77 -22.77
N LEU A 305 -23.78 0.48 -23.02
CA LEU A 305 -22.57 -0.18 -22.53
C LEU A 305 -21.32 0.39 -23.17
N ARG A 306 -21.30 0.67 -24.48
CA ARG A 306 -20.17 1.39 -25.12
C ARG A 306 -19.94 2.76 -24.51
N ALA A 307 -21.00 3.48 -24.13
CA ALA A 307 -20.85 4.76 -23.45
C ALA A 307 -20.29 4.58 -22.01
N ALA A 308 -20.64 3.49 -21.32
CA ALA A 308 -20.08 3.14 -20.02
C ALA A 308 -18.57 2.78 -20.13
N GLU A 309 -18.19 2.00 -21.14
CA GLU A 309 -16.79 1.66 -21.45
C GLU A 309 -15.96 2.94 -21.69
N ALA A 310 -16.43 3.86 -22.51
CA ALA A 310 -15.75 5.13 -22.74
C ALA A 310 -15.58 5.95 -21.45
N ARG A 311 -16.55 5.92 -20.54
CA ARG A 311 -16.42 6.57 -19.22
C ARG A 311 -15.43 5.86 -18.31
N ARG A 312 -15.41 4.53 -18.38
CA ARG A 312 -14.43 3.70 -17.68
C ARG A 312 -13.00 4.05 -18.12
N ASP A 313 -12.75 4.11 -19.43
CA ASP A 313 -11.43 4.44 -19.97
C ASP A 313 -10.94 5.80 -19.50
N LEU A 314 -11.79 6.84 -19.56
CA LEU A 314 -11.47 8.17 -19.01
C LEU A 314 -11.15 8.12 -17.50
N ALA A 315 -11.83 7.27 -16.74
CA ALA A 315 -11.57 7.13 -15.32
C ALA A 315 -10.23 6.42 -15.05
N TYR A 316 -9.83 5.48 -15.91
CA TYR A 316 -8.52 4.83 -15.86
C TYR A 316 -7.39 5.80 -16.24
N ASP A 317 -7.56 6.62 -17.26
CA ASP A 317 -6.60 7.67 -17.63
C ASP A 317 -6.36 8.62 -16.45
N ALA A 318 -7.44 9.03 -15.76
CA ALA A 318 -7.34 9.86 -14.57
C ALA A 318 -6.61 9.15 -13.41
N ALA A 319 -6.83 7.84 -13.22
CA ALA A 319 -6.13 7.05 -12.20
C ALA A 319 -4.62 6.93 -12.51
N VAL A 320 -4.25 6.67 -13.76
CA VAL A 320 -2.85 6.65 -14.21
C VAL A 320 -2.19 8.01 -14.02
N ALA A 321 -2.85 9.09 -14.43
CA ALA A 321 -2.35 10.45 -14.25
C ALA A 321 -2.12 10.79 -12.78
N MET A 322 -3.03 10.39 -11.89
CA MET A 322 -2.93 10.61 -10.44
C MET A 322 -1.70 9.92 -9.84
N VAL A 323 -1.46 8.64 -10.15
CA VAL A 323 -0.29 7.91 -9.61
C VAL A 323 1.04 8.34 -10.25
N ALA A 324 1.01 8.98 -11.41
CA ALA A 324 2.18 9.57 -12.06
C ALA A 324 2.52 10.98 -11.53
N ALA A 325 1.55 11.67 -10.93
CA ALA A 325 1.69 13.05 -10.48
C ALA A 325 2.67 13.21 -9.31
N PRO A 326 3.30 14.39 -9.14
CA PRO A 326 4.14 14.69 -7.97
C PRO A 326 3.44 14.48 -6.63
N GLY A 327 2.15 14.77 -6.55
CA GLY A 327 1.34 14.59 -5.33
C GLY A 327 1.37 13.17 -4.77
N TRP A 328 1.38 12.16 -5.65
CA TRP A 328 1.47 10.75 -5.25
C TRP A 328 2.80 10.42 -4.56
N ARG A 329 3.92 10.72 -5.21
CA ARG A 329 5.25 10.42 -4.63
C ARG A 329 5.55 11.22 -3.38
N LEU A 330 5.08 12.46 -3.30
CA LEU A 330 5.17 13.27 -2.08
C LEU A 330 4.33 12.67 -0.94
N LEU A 331 3.14 12.13 -1.23
CA LEU A 331 2.34 11.41 -0.23
C LEU A 331 3.11 10.21 0.35
N LEU A 332 3.78 9.43 -0.50
CA LEU A 332 4.58 8.28 -0.06
C LEU A 332 5.78 8.70 0.81
N ILE A 333 6.48 9.74 0.42
CA ILE A 333 7.63 10.28 1.19
C ILE A 333 7.15 10.84 2.53
N ASP A 334 6.05 11.59 2.55
CA ASP A 334 5.48 12.13 3.79
C ASP A 334 4.98 11.01 4.72
N ALA A 335 4.35 9.97 4.17
CA ALA A 335 3.96 8.80 4.95
C ALA A 335 5.17 8.10 5.58
N LEU A 336 6.25 7.88 4.82
CA LEU A 336 7.50 7.32 5.31
C LEU A 336 8.10 8.22 6.40
N SER A 337 8.15 9.53 6.18
CA SER A 337 8.64 10.51 7.16
C SER A 337 7.91 10.40 8.49
N VAL A 338 6.59 10.40 8.48
CA VAL A 338 5.75 10.33 9.68
C VAL A 338 5.96 9.00 10.43
N LEU A 339 6.07 7.88 9.71
CA LEU A 339 6.29 6.57 10.34
C LEU A 339 7.68 6.46 10.99
N LEU A 340 8.71 7.04 10.37
CA LEU A 340 10.07 7.01 10.91
C LEU A 340 10.26 8.00 12.06
N ALA A 341 9.70 9.21 11.94
CA ALA A 341 9.80 10.25 12.97
C ALA A 341 8.98 9.92 14.21
N ARG A 342 7.84 9.22 14.06
CA ARG A 342 6.90 8.89 15.15
C ARG A 342 6.52 10.11 16.00
N PRO A 343 6.04 11.20 15.38
CA PRO A 343 5.85 12.48 16.08
C PRO A 343 4.77 12.42 17.18
N TRP A 344 3.92 11.39 17.19
CA TRP A 344 2.97 11.13 18.27
C TRP A 344 3.61 10.74 19.61
N ARG A 345 4.91 10.43 19.62
CA ARG A 345 5.67 10.15 20.85
C ARG A 345 6.06 11.42 21.61
N ASP A 346 5.99 12.58 20.98
CA ASP A 346 6.33 13.84 21.61
C ASP A 346 5.29 14.20 22.69
N ALA A 347 5.78 14.71 23.81
CA ALA A 347 4.92 15.05 24.94
C ALA A 347 3.80 16.06 24.59
N ALA A 348 4.02 16.88 23.57
CA ALA A 348 3.05 17.85 23.06
C ALA A 348 1.89 17.20 22.27
N SER A 349 2.01 15.93 21.85
CA SER A 349 0.98 15.25 21.06
C SER A 349 -0.25 14.79 21.86
N GLY A 350 -0.16 14.81 23.19
CA GLY A 350 -1.25 14.38 24.09
C GLY A 350 -1.52 12.87 24.09
N SER A 351 -0.68 12.07 23.39
CA SER A 351 -0.78 10.60 23.44
C SER A 351 -0.05 10.08 24.68
N PRO A 352 -0.74 9.44 25.64
CA PRO A 352 -0.07 8.88 26.80
C PRO A 352 0.91 7.79 26.35
N ARG A 353 2.17 7.88 26.75
CA ARG A 353 3.19 6.87 26.43
C ARG A 353 2.77 5.47 26.86
N GLU A 354 2.13 5.36 28.01
CA GLU A 354 1.57 4.11 28.53
C GLU A 354 0.55 3.47 27.57
N ALA A 355 -0.23 4.27 26.85
CA ALA A 355 -1.20 3.76 25.88
C ALA A 355 -0.53 3.22 24.60
N LEU A 356 0.62 3.78 24.19
CA LEU A 356 1.44 3.27 23.09
C LEU A 356 2.10 1.93 23.45
N GLU A 357 2.53 1.80 24.70
CA GLU A 357 3.22 0.62 25.24
C GLU A 357 2.23 -0.48 25.71
N MET A 358 0.93 -0.21 25.75
CA MET A 358 -0.10 -1.21 26.10
C MET A 358 0.03 -2.44 25.19
N PRO A 359 -0.18 -3.67 25.73
CA PRO A 359 -0.18 -4.87 24.91
C PRO A 359 -1.18 -4.80 23.75
N ALA A 360 -0.72 -5.06 22.52
CA ALA A 360 -1.51 -4.99 21.29
C ALA A 360 -2.82 -5.81 21.38
N ARG A 361 -2.75 -7.01 22.00
CA ARG A 361 -3.90 -7.90 22.20
C ARG A 361 -4.96 -7.28 23.12
N ALA A 362 -4.56 -6.60 24.20
CA ALA A 362 -5.47 -5.94 25.13
C ALA A 362 -6.19 -4.77 24.44
N PHE A 363 -5.45 -3.93 23.74
CA PHE A 363 -6.02 -2.84 22.94
C PHE A 363 -6.97 -3.36 21.86
N GLY A 364 -6.58 -4.43 21.13
CA GLY A 364 -7.40 -5.08 20.13
C GLY A 364 -8.73 -5.55 20.68
N ARG A 365 -8.74 -6.18 21.87
CA ARG A 365 -9.96 -6.59 22.59
C ARG A 365 -10.88 -5.39 22.87
N MET A 366 -10.33 -4.32 23.43
CA MET A 366 -11.09 -3.09 23.73
C MET A 366 -11.67 -2.43 22.46
N ALA A 367 -10.90 -2.38 21.39
CA ALA A 367 -11.33 -1.81 20.12
C ALA A 367 -12.45 -2.64 19.47
N LEU A 368 -12.32 -3.96 19.47
CA LEU A 368 -13.31 -4.89 18.92
C LEU A 368 -14.62 -4.88 19.74
N ASP A 369 -14.55 -4.85 21.06
CA ASP A 369 -15.75 -4.75 21.91
C ASP A 369 -16.53 -3.46 21.64
N ARG A 370 -15.82 -2.33 21.45
CA ARG A 370 -16.46 -1.04 21.12
C ARG A 370 -17.18 -1.08 19.77
N HIS A 371 -16.52 -1.61 18.74
CA HIS A 371 -17.11 -1.71 17.41
C HIS A 371 -18.26 -2.72 17.39
N TRP A 372 -18.13 -3.82 18.11
CA TRP A 372 -19.19 -4.82 18.27
C TRP A 372 -20.41 -4.24 18.98
N ALA A 373 -20.23 -3.55 20.10
CA ALA A 373 -21.33 -2.93 20.85
C ALA A 373 -22.08 -1.91 19.99
N ARG A 374 -21.35 -1.13 19.17
CA ARG A 374 -21.95 -0.18 18.23
C ARG A 374 -22.77 -0.88 17.15
N LEU A 375 -22.22 -1.90 16.51
CA LEU A 375 -22.90 -2.71 15.49
C LEU A 375 -24.17 -3.35 16.08
N ARG A 376 -24.08 -3.95 17.28
CA ARG A 376 -25.22 -4.59 17.95
C ARG A 376 -26.34 -3.61 18.28
N ARG A 377 -25.98 -2.40 18.70
CA ARG A 377 -26.96 -1.34 18.98
C ARG A 377 -27.68 -0.89 17.70
N ALA A 378 -26.92 -0.65 16.62
CA ALA A 378 -27.48 -0.24 15.34
C ALA A 378 -28.41 -1.30 14.73
N GLY A 379 -28.13 -2.60 14.92
CA GLY A 379 -28.93 -3.68 14.37
C GLY A 379 -29.94 -4.29 15.36
N ALA A 380 -30.21 -3.67 16.52
CA ALA A 380 -31.09 -4.27 17.55
C ALA A 380 -32.51 -4.54 17.05
N ALA A 381 -33.05 -3.67 16.20
CA ALA A 381 -34.37 -3.80 15.61
C ALA A 381 -34.29 -3.98 14.08
N PHE A 382 -33.46 -4.92 13.62
CA PHE A 382 -33.12 -5.11 12.21
C PHE A 382 -34.31 -5.15 11.27
N GLU A 383 -35.39 -5.81 11.68
CA GLU A 383 -36.61 -6.01 10.86
C GLU A 383 -37.33 -4.70 10.55
N THR A 384 -37.20 -3.69 11.40
CA THR A 384 -37.86 -2.38 11.28
C THR A 384 -36.97 -1.26 10.79
N LEU A 385 -35.66 -1.57 10.52
CA LEU A 385 -34.70 -0.55 10.07
C LEU A 385 -35.09 0.03 8.70
N THR A 386 -34.96 1.33 8.58
CA THR A 386 -35.09 2.05 7.31
C THR A 386 -33.91 1.77 6.38
N ALA A 387 -33.99 2.16 5.12
CA ALA A 387 -32.87 2.05 4.18
C ALA A 387 -31.62 2.84 4.67
N GLU A 388 -31.83 3.99 5.30
CA GLU A 388 -30.77 4.82 5.89
C GLU A 388 -30.12 4.12 7.07
N ASP A 389 -30.91 3.54 7.99
CA ASP A 389 -30.42 2.76 9.13
C ASP A 389 -29.61 1.53 8.68
N LEU A 390 -30.07 0.82 7.64
CA LEU A 390 -29.35 -0.32 7.04
C LEU A 390 -28.02 0.13 6.42
N HIS A 391 -27.96 1.34 5.84
CA HIS A 391 -26.73 1.92 5.36
C HIS A 391 -25.74 2.21 6.52
N GLU A 392 -26.20 2.82 7.61
CA GLU A 392 -25.36 3.04 8.80
C GLU A 392 -24.91 1.71 9.43
N LEU A 393 -25.78 0.71 9.52
CA LEU A 393 -25.43 -0.64 9.98
C LEU A 393 -24.32 -1.26 9.10
N ARG A 394 -24.41 -1.08 7.78
CA ARG A 394 -23.37 -1.51 6.83
C ARG A 394 -22.03 -0.81 7.10
N LEU A 395 -22.06 0.51 7.37
CA LEU A 395 -20.85 1.26 7.70
C LEU A 395 -20.23 0.76 9.02
N ASP A 396 -21.03 0.48 10.03
CA ASP A 396 -20.56 -0.06 11.31
C ASP A 396 -20.03 -1.50 11.16
N GLY A 397 -20.67 -2.32 10.33
CA GLY A 397 -20.16 -3.63 9.93
C GLY A 397 -18.78 -3.55 9.26
N LYS A 398 -18.58 -2.59 8.35
CA LYS A 398 -17.27 -2.33 7.72
C LYS A 398 -16.22 -1.90 8.75
N ARG A 399 -16.57 -1.02 9.68
CA ARG A 399 -15.66 -0.56 10.75
C ARG A 399 -15.21 -1.73 11.62
N LEU A 400 -16.15 -2.59 12.04
CA LEU A 400 -15.84 -3.80 12.80
C LEU A 400 -14.96 -4.77 12.00
N ARG A 401 -15.27 -4.99 10.70
CA ARG A 401 -14.49 -5.91 9.87
C ARG A 401 -13.04 -5.48 9.74
N TYR A 402 -12.79 -4.20 9.42
CA TYR A 402 -11.41 -3.71 9.29
C TYR A 402 -10.65 -3.73 10.61
N ALA A 403 -11.31 -3.44 11.73
CA ALA A 403 -10.70 -3.61 13.06
C ALA A 403 -10.39 -5.10 13.33
N ALA A 404 -11.34 -6.00 13.02
CA ALA A 404 -11.16 -7.43 13.19
C ALA A 404 -10.04 -8.00 12.30
N GLU A 405 -9.91 -7.52 11.05
CA GLU A 405 -8.83 -7.91 10.14
C GLU A 405 -7.44 -7.52 10.69
N VAL A 406 -7.32 -6.37 11.36
CA VAL A 406 -6.05 -5.91 11.97
C VAL A 406 -5.67 -6.76 13.18
N PHE A 407 -6.64 -7.05 14.05
CA PHE A 407 -6.35 -7.71 15.33
C PHE A 407 -6.52 -9.23 15.31
N ALA A 408 -7.14 -9.79 14.26
CA ALA A 408 -7.34 -11.24 14.16
C ALA A 408 -6.05 -12.07 14.33
N PRO A 409 -4.88 -11.64 13.80
CA PRO A 409 -3.63 -12.39 13.97
C PRO A 409 -3.16 -12.51 15.43
N LEU A 410 -3.64 -11.64 16.34
CA LEU A 410 -3.31 -11.67 17.77
C LEU A 410 -4.13 -12.71 18.56
N PHE A 411 -5.10 -13.39 17.94
CA PHE A 411 -6.06 -14.29 18.58
C PHE A 411 -6.13 -15.66 17.85
N ASP A 412 -7.00 -16.56 18.34
CA ASP A 412 -7.23 -17.87 17.70
C ASP A 412 -7.68 -17.72 16.24
N GLY A 413 -6.84 -18.16 15.35
CA GLY A 413 -7.04 -18.00 13.91
C GLY A 413 -8.27 -18.75 13.37
N LYS A 414 -8.72 -19.89 13.95
CA LYS A 414 -9.91 -20.62 13.50
C LYS A 414 -11.18 -19.86 13.89
N ARG A 415 -11.26 -19.35 15.10
CA ARG A 415 -12.41 -18.55 15.60
C ARG A 415 -12.48 -17.23 14.84
N ALA A 416 -11.35 -16.54 14.64
CA ALA A 416 -11.26 -15.30 13.90
C ALA A 416 -11.73 -15.45 12.44
N ARG A 417 -11.26 -16.48 11.72
CA ARG A 417 -11.71 -16.75 10.35
C ARG A 417 -13.20 -17.05 10.26
N ARG A 418 -13.76 -17.78 11.24
CA ARG A 418 -15.20 -18.06 11.28
C ARG A 418 -16.01 -16.78 11.48
N PHE A 419 -15.60 -15.92 12.41
CA PHE A 419 -16.24 -14.63 12.67
C PHE A 419 -16.19 -13.72 11.43
N LEU A 420 -15.02 -13.56 10.83
CA LEU A 420 -14.83 -12.72 9.64
C LEU A 420 -15.68 -13.20 8.44
N ARG A 421 -15.84 -14.51 8.25
CA ARG A 421 -16.73 -15.05 7.21
C ARG A 421 -18.20 -14.72 7.47
N ARG A 422 -18.67 -14.79 8.74
CA ARG A 422 -20.05 -14.41 9.10
C ARG A 422 -20.29 -12.92 8.87
N LEU A 423 -19.31 -12.10 9.26
CA LEU A 423 -19.38 -10.64 9.08
C LEU A 423 -19.33 -10.26 7.59
N ALA A 424 -18.58 -10.99 6.78
CA ALA A 424 -18.55 -10.80 5.33
C ALA A 424 -19.93 -11.05 4.70
N ARG A 425 -20.60 -12.16 5.05
CA ARG A 425 -21.95 -12.47 4.56
C ARG A 425 -22.96 -11.37 4.91
N LEU A 426 -22.92 -10.85 6.14
CA LEU A 426 -23.76 -9.71 6.50
C LEU A 426 -23.47 -8.49 5.60
N GLN A 427 -22.21 -8.21 5.36
CA GLN A 427 -21.80 -7.07 4.53
C GLN A 427 -22.19 -7.24 3.06
N ASP A 428 -22.13 -8.47 2.55
CA ASP A 428 -22.55 -8.79 1.19
C ASP A 428 -24.07 -8.55 1.03
N GLY A 429 -24.89 -9.02 1.98
CA GLY A 429 -26.33 -8.75 1.96
C GLY A 429 -26.66 -7.26 2.08
N LEU A 430 -26.01 -6.53 3.00
CA LEU A 430 -26.19 -5.08 3.15
C LEU A 430 -25.54 -4.27 2.01
N GLY A 431 -24.66 -4.90 1.21
CA GLY A 431 -23.92 -4.27 0.11
C GLY A 431 -24.77 -3.97 -1.12
N ILE A 432 -25.72 -4.82 -1.42
CA ILE A 432 -26.47 -4.83 -2.67
C ILE A 432 -27.23 -3.52 -2.90
N ALA A 433 -27.92 -3.01 -1.88
CA ALA A 433 -28.64 -1.74 -1.98
C ALA A 433 -27.71 -0.55 -2.37
N ASN A 434 -26.48 -0.53 -1.82
CA ASN A 434 -25.49 0.50 -2.18
C ASN A 434 -24.97 0.32 -3.62
N ASP A 435 -24.71 -0.91 -4.03
CA ASP A 435 -24.17 -1.20 -5.37
C ASP A 435 -25.21 -0.88 -6.45
N VAL A 436 -26.49 -1.14 -6.14
CA VAL A 436 -27.64 -0.72 -6.94
C VAL A 436 -27.76 0.80 -7.02
N ALA A 437 -27.64 1.52 -5.90
CA ALA A 437 -27.69 2.98 -5.89
C ALA A 437 -26.57 3.62 -6.74
N VAL A 438 -25.37 3.07 -6.66
CA VAL A 438 -24.23 3.49 -7.49
C VAL A 438 -24.51 3.20 -8.96
N ALA A 439 -24.96 1.98 -9.30
CA ALA A 439 -25.24 1.58 -10.68
C ALA A 439 -26.34 2.44 -11.30
N ARG A 440 -27.40 2.79 -10.55
CA ARG A 440 -28.46 3.71 -10.97
C ARG A 440 -27.87 5.09 -11.27
N GLY A 441 -27.07 5.65 -10.38
CA GLY A 441 -26.43 6.96 -10.60
C GLY A 441 -25.54 6.98 -11.84
N LEU A 442 -24.77 5.91 -12.09
CA LEU A 442 -23.94 5.76 -13.27
C LEU A 442 -24.77 5.65 -14.56
N ALA A 443 -25.84 4.85 -14.55
CA ALA A 443 -26.75 4.73 -15.69
C ALA A 443 -27.43 6.07 -16.02
N GLN A 444 -27.92 6.79 -15.01
CA GLN A 444 -28.52 8.11 -15.17
C GLN A 444 -27.54 9.14 -15.75
N ALA A 445 -26.26 9.10 -15.35
CA ALA A 445 -25.22 9.95 -15.92
C ALA A 445 -24.97 9.68 -17.42
N LEU A 446 -25.39 8.52 -17.93
CA LEU A 446 -25.35 8.15 -19.35
C LEU A 446 -26.64 8.48 -20.12
N ALA A 447 -27.72 8.84 -19.43
CA ALA A 447 -29.05 9.04 -20.01
C ALA A 447 -29.13 10.24 -21.01
N ALA A 448 -28.06 11.03 -21.15
CA ALA A 448 -28.08 12.27 -21.89
C ALA A 448 -28.51 12.13 -23.36
N ARG A 449 -29.61 12.77 -23.71
CA ARG A 449 -29.98 13.31 -25.06
C ARG A 449 -30.48 12.35 -26.14
N SER A 450 -30.74 11.08 -25.91
CA SER A 450 -31.43 10.22 -26.89
C SER A 450 -32.50 9.34 -26.25
N ALA A 451 -33.67 9.23 -26.87
CA ALA A 451 -34.79 8.40 -26.40
C ALA A 451 -34.38 6.91 -26.19
N GLY A 452 -33.51 6.38 -27.05
CA GLY A 452 -33.01 5.02 -26.95
C GLY A 452 -32.13 4.78 -25.69
N ARG A 453 -31.30 5.75 -25.30
CA ARG A 453 -30.53 5.67 -24.05
C ARG A 453 -31.42 5.78 -22.83
N SER A 454 -32.42 6.65 -22.83
CA SER A 454 -33.37 6.78 -21.73
C SER A 454 -34.12 5.49 -21.49
N TRP A 455 -34.51 4.78 -22.54
CA TRP A 455 -35.11 3.46 -22.42
C TRP A 455 -34.16 2.42 -21.79
N ALA A 456 -32.90 2.35 -22.26
CA ALA A 456 -31.89 1.44 -21.73
C ALA A 456 -31.57 1.71 -20.26
N VAL A 457 -31.56 2.98 -19.83
CA VAL A 457 -31.43 3.37 -18.42
C VAL A 457 -32.62 2.87 -17.62
N GLY A 458 -33.87 3.01 -18.12
CA GLY A 458 -35.07 2.47 -17.47
C GLY A 458 -35.00 0.95 -17.27
N VAL A 459 -34.43 0.19 -18.25
CA VAL A 459 -34.20 -1.25 -18.10
C VAL A 459 -33.21 -1.53 -16.95
N VAL A 460 -32.10 -0.78 -16.87
CA VAL A 460 -31.13 -0.92 -15.78
C VAL A 460 -31.78 -0.58 -14.44
N GLU A 461 -32.60 0.48 -14.36
CA GLU A 461 -33.30 0.87 -13.14
C GLU A 461 -34.29 -0.22 -12.69
N GLY A 462 -35.09 -0.76 -13.60
CA GLY A 462 -36.01 -1.88 -13.31
C GLY A 462 -35.29 -3.14 -12.81
N TRP A 463 -34.14 -3.45 -13.42
CA TRP A 463 -33.27 -4.54 -12.96
C TRP A 463 -32.71 -4.31 -11.55
N CYS A 464 -32.32 -3.07 -11.26
CA CYS A 464 -31.85 -2.64 -9.95
C CYS A 464 -32.94 -2.81 -8.88
N GLU A 465 -34.19 -2.38 -9.14
CA GLU A 465 -35.31 -2.52 -8.20
C GLU A 465 -35.64 -3.98 -7.89
N ALA A 466 -35.73 -4.80 -8.92
CA ALA A 466 -36.00 -6.24 -8.76
C ALA A 466 -34.95 -6.91 -7.85
N ARG A 467 -33.68 -6.49 -7.97
CA ARG A 467 -32.59 -7.08 -7.20
C ARG A 467 -32.57 -6.65 -5.72
N VAL A 468 -33.02 -5.45 -5.40
CA VAL A 468 -33.07 -4.97 -4.00
C VAL A 468 -34.14 -5.70 -3.18
N ALA A 469 -35.28 -6.06 -3.81
CA ALA A 469 -36.39 -6.69 -3.13
C ALA A 469 -36.03 -8.08 -2.52
N ASP A 470 -35.14 -8.85 -3.19
CA ASP A 470 -34.79 -10.21 -2.79
C ASP A 470 -33.80 -10.33 -1.63
N HIS A 471 -33.02 -9.26 -1.33
CA HIS A 471 -31.81 -9.41 -0.47
C HIS A 471 -31.96 -8.99 0.99
N ARG A 472 -33.09 -8.39 1.40
CA ARG A 472 -33.31 -8.01 2.79
C ARG A 472 -33.40 -9.24 3.72
N GLY A 473 -33.99 -10.32 3.22
CA GLY A 473 -34.07 -11.59 3.92
C GLY A 473 -32.72 -12.24 4.20
N ASP A 474 -31.84 -12.25 3.17
CA ASP A 474 -30.46 -12.78 3.30
C ASP A 474 -29.63 -12.00 4.31
N ALA A 475 -29.77 -10.67 4.33
CA ALA A 475 -29.09 -9.81 5.28
C ALA A 475 -29.59 -10.05 6.73
N LEU A 476 -30.90 -10.25 6.94
CA LEU A 476 -31.49 -10.58 8.23
C LEU A 476 -30.99 -11.94 8.73
N GLU A 477 -30.96 -12.96 7.89
CA GLU A 477 -30.44 -14.28 8.24
C GLU A 477 -28.96 -14.21 8.61
N ALA A 478 -28.16 -13.47 7.85
CA ALA A 478 -26.74 -13.24 8.14
C ALA A 478 -26.55 -12.49 9.47
N TRP A 479 -27.43 -11.53 9.79
CA TRP A 479 -27.43 -10.82 11.07
C TRP A 479 -27.68 -11.77 12.24
N HIS A 480 -28.69 -12.62 12.17
CA HIS A 480 -28.98 -13.61 13.22
C HIS A 480 -27.83 -14.58 13.42
N ARG A 481 -27.20 -15.06 12.33
CA ARG A 481 -26.02 -15.94 12.39
C ARG A 481 -24.79 -15.28 12.98
N LEU A 482 -24.64 -13.94 12.81
CA LEU A 482 -23.55 -13.18 13.40
C LEU A 482 -23.76 -12.96 14.90
N GLY A 483 -25.01 -12.81 15.37
CA GLY A 483 -25.40 -12.56 16.75
C GLY A 483 -25.08 -13.68 17.74
N GLY A 484 -24.64 -14.84 17.27
CA GLY A 484 -24.24 -15.98 18.10
C GLY A 484 -23.01 -15.70 18.98
N LYS A 485 -22.78 -16.56 19.96
CA LYS A 485 -21.89 -16.39 21.13
C LYS A 485 -20.37 -16.30 20.82
N ASP A 486 -19.90 -16.50 19.60
CA ASP A 486 -18.47 -16.72 19.30
C ASP A 486 -17.74 -15.46 18.81
N ARG A 487 -17.48 -14.54 19.72
CA ARG A 487 -16.49 -13.48 19.51
C ARG A 487 -15.09 -14.06 19.76
N PHE A 488 -14.24 -14.03 18.75
CA PHE A 488 -12.90 -14.65 18.83
C PHE A 488 -11.96 -13.97 19.82
N TRP A 489 -12.29 -12.77 20.26
CA TRP A 489 -11.46 -11.97 21.18
C TRP A 489 -11.92 -12.05 22.64
N THR A 490 -12.95 -12.83 23.01
CA THR A 490 -13.48 -12.97 24.39
C THR A 490 -13.02 -14.22 25.12
N GLY A 491 -12.25 -15.11 24.49
CA GLY A 491 -11.60 -16.25 25.13
C GLY A 491 -10.14 -15.93 25.47
N ASP A 492 -9.55 -16.66 26.40
CA ASP A 492 -8.12 -16.59 26.74
C ASP A 492 -7.24 -17.00 25.56
#